data_7af3ca9bfad56db859f50d31117acf6a
#
_entry.id   7af3ca9bfad56db859f50d31117acf6a
#
_cell.length_a   1.000
_cell.length_b   1.000
_cell.length_c   1.000
_cell.angle_alpha   90.00
_cell.angle_beta   90.00
_cell.angle_gamma   90.00
#
_symmetry.space_group_name_H-M   'P 1'
#
loop_
_entity.id
_entity.type
_entity.pdbx_description
1 polymer ?
#
loop_
_entity_poly.entity_id
_entity_poly.type
_entity_poly.pdbx_seq_one_letter_code
_entity_poly.pdbx_strand_id
1 'polypeptide(L)'
;MLRHTRRRALGLLIAACAGTGLLPLMPRARAQDEQDQESEAPSEPECFESKKFGPWTAQASDDKAGASQRDITAVNPKTCDLTLEFQVNTDFDAKIFVEGREEGSLPEALLVKPENRLIAKNAGGTVIVDEALCGNCTDIYDDTVSIVLPLSTAPLLRDEKSMELALKLSGKNEDCRFEIDCVTMRQALDWAEERRDALAEKRDNNECTSPEGCFITTACCEVLGLDDDCFELRTLRRYRDEVLVKAPGGADAIARYYALAPRILARLRATSQRPDRTLLSIYARYILPAALAAKLGLDASAYRLYVRMVDALMEHETNRG
;
A
#
# COMPACT_ATOMS: atom_id res chain seq x y z
N MET A 1 -4.89 -38.77 -43.48
CA MET A 1 -6.21 -39.40 -43.23
C MET A 1 -6.98 -38.42 -42.35
N LEU A 2 -7.76 -37.58 -42.92
CA LEU A 2 -9.16 -37.65 -43.29
C LEU A 2 -10.13 -37.61 -42.10
N ARG A 3 -10.78 -36.45 -41.99
CA ARG A 3 -12.23 -36.21 -41.97
C ARG A 3 -12.84 -36.14 -40.54
N HIS A 4 -13.82 -35.34 -40.17
CA HIS A 4 -14.86 -34.55 -40.88
C HIS A 4 -15.49 -33.52 -39.94
N THR A 5 -15.80 -32.38 -40.51
CA THR A 5 -16.79 -31.34 -40.15
C THR A 5 -18.16 -31.85 -39.67
N ARG A 6 -18.83 -31.10 -38.80
CA ARG A 6 -20.29 -30.82 -38.92
C ARG A 6 -20.68 -29.49 -38.26
N ARG A 7 -21.06 -28.54 -39.11
CA ARG A 7 -21.90 -27.38 -38.80
C ARG A 7 -23.35 -27.88 -38.62
N ARG A 8 -24.09 -27.26 -37.68
CA ARG A 8 -25.57 -27.17 -37.83
C ARG A 8 -26.02 -25.78 -37.42
N ALA A 9 -26.59 -25.10 -38.39
CA ALA A 9 -27.39 -23.89 -38.28
C ALA A 9 -28.85 -24.29 -38.03
N LEU A 10 -29.58 -23.50 -37.27
CA LEU A 10 -31.06 -23.42 -37.24
C LEU A 10 -31.35 -21.99 -36.79
N GLY A 11 -31.96 -21.09 -37.51
CA GLY A 11 -33.19 -21.21 -38.25
C GLY A 11 -34.12 -20.16 -37.65
N LEU A 12 -34.29 -19.00 -38.33
CA LEU A 12 -35.23 -17.92 -38.03
C LEU A 12 -36.68 -18.45 -37.94
N LEU A 13 -37.46 -17.82 -37.06
CA LEU A 13 -38.92 -17.67 -37.26
C LEU A 13 -39.33 -16.27 -36.79
N ILE A 14 -39.69 -15.45 -37.79
CA ILE A 14 -40.36 -14.16 -37.68
C ILE A 14 -41.86 -14.45 -37.63
N ALA A 15 -42.56 -13.91 -36.64
CA ALA A 15 -44.01 -13.78 -36.66
C ALA A 15 -44.40 -12.32 -36.49
N ALA A 16 -44.86 -11.73 -37.56
CA ALA A 16 -45.49 -10.40 -37.59
C ALA A 16 -46.96 -10.55 -37.20
N CYS A 17 -47.42 -9.75 -36.24
CA CYS A 17 -48.86 -9.47 -36.07
C CYS A 17 -49.06 -7.96 -36.10
N ALA A 18 -49.68 -7.52 -37.21
CA ALA A 18 -50.23 -6.18 -37.34
C ALA A 18 -51.57 -6.14 -36.58
N GLY A 19 -51.72 -5.18 -35.69
CA GLY A 19 -52.99 -4.87 -35.02
C GLY A 19 -53.12 -3.36 -34.87
N THR A 20 -53.94 -2.78 -35.75
CA THR A 20 -54.36 -1.38 -35.70
C THR A 20 -55.39 -1.19 -34.58
N GLY A 21 -55.04 -0.36 -33.60
CA GLY A 21 -55.97 0.07 -32.57
C GLY A 21 -55.71 1.52 -32.19
N LEU A 22 -56.55 2.42 -32.69
CA LEU A 22 -56.64 3.81 -32.19
C LEU A 22 -57.07 3.81 -30.73
N LEU A 23 -56.32 4.44 -29.85
CA LEU A 23 -56.74 4.80 -28.52
C LEU A 23 -56.56 6.31 -28.27
N PRO A 24 -57.47 6.92 -27.51
CA PRO A 24 -57.58 8.38 -27.41
C PRO A 24 -56.50 9.01 -26.58
N LEU A 25 -56.09 10.24 -26.98
CA LEU A 25 -55.20 11.13 -26.26
C LEU A 25 -55.79 11.49 -24.87
N MET A 26 -55.19 10.98 -23.81
CA MET A 26 -55.37 11.54 -22.48
C MET A 26 -54.25 12.52 -22.17
N PRO A 27 -54.51 13.67 -21.48
CA PRO A 27 -53.49 14.63 -21.15
C PRO A 27 -52.53 14.02 -20.12
N ARG A 28 -51.25 14.12 -20.44
CA ARG A 28 -50.14 13.77 -19.54
C ARG A 28 -50.15 14.70 -18.33
N ALA A 29 -50.54 14.20 -17.17
CA ALA A 29 -50.20 14.83 -15.92
C ALA A 29 -48.66 14.83 -15.80
N ARG A 30 -48.04 16.02 -15.68
CA ARG A 30 -46.66 16.19 -15.29
C ARG A 30 -46.57 15.70 -13.85
N ALA A 31 -46.01 14.48 -13.68
CA ALA A 31 -45.44 14.09 -12.43
C ALA A 31 -44.24 15.02 -12.21
N GLN A 32 -44.27 15.83 -11.18
CA GLN A 32 -43.11 16.48 -10.61
C GLN A 32 -42.27 15.35 -10.05
N ASP A 33 -41.14 15.06 -10.70
CA ASP A 33 -40.05 14.32 -10.11
C ASP A 33 -39.53 15.20 -8.97
N GLU A 34 -40.01 15.00 -7.75
CA GLU A 34 -39.27 15.29 -6.54
C GLU A 34 -38.02 14.40 -6.62
N GLN A 35 -36.92 15.00 -7.05
CA GLN A 35 -35.60 14.46 -6.83
C GLN A 35 -35.38 14.45 -5.33
N ASP A 36 -35.63 13.30 -4.70
CA ASP A 36 -35.01 12.95 -3.45
C ASP A 36 -33.50 12.96 -3.69
N GLN A 37 -32.89 14.14 -3.53
CA GLN A 37 -31.47 14.26 -3.22
C GLN A 37 -31.33 13.69 -1.81
N GLU A 38 -31.16 12.38 -1.73
CA GLU A 38 -30.50 11.76 -0.61
C GLU A 38 -29.12 12.40 -0.55
N SER A 39 -28.98 13.40 0.32
CA SER A 39 -27.69 13.97 0.67
C SER A 39 -26.92 12.82 1.33
N GLU A 40 -26.01 12.18 0.56
CA GLU A 40 -24.99 11.30 1.16
C GLU A 40 -24.35 12.09 2.29
N ALA A 41 -24.55 11.61 3.52
CA ALA A 41 -23.84 12.12 4.68
C ALA A 41 -22.35 12.03 4.35
N PRO A 42 -21.55 13.09 4.54
CA PRO A 42 -20.12 13.05 4.31
C PRO A 42 -19.55 11.89 5.13
N SER A 43 -18.86 10.97 4.46
CA SER A 43 -18.16 9.87 5.14
C SER A 43 -17.28 10.48 6.23
N GLU A 44 -17.38 9.96 7.44
CA GLU A 44 -16.56 10.42 8.56
C GLU A 44 -15.07 10.40 8.18
N PRO A 45 -14.31 11.44 8.54
CA PRO A 45 -12.89 11.50 8.21
C PRO A 45 -12.13 10.36 8.90
N GLU A 46 -11.12 9.83 8.24
CA GLU A 46 -10.26 8.80 8.85
C GLU A 46 -9.31 9.39 9.89
N CYS A 47 -9.04 8.63 10.93
CA CYS A 47 -8.01 8.91 11.92
C CYS A 47 -6.61 8.55 11.36
N PHE A 48 -6.24 9.15 10.25
CA PHE A 48 -4.94 8.97 9.60
C PHE A 48 -4.45 10.27 8.97
N GLU A 49 -3.18 10.60 9.23
CA GLU A 49 -2.52 11.75 8.61
C GLU A 49 -1.10 11.39 8.17
N SER A 50 -0.62 12.05 7.13
CA SER A 50 0.75 11.88 6.64
C SER A 50 1.32 13.23 6.19
N LYS A 51 2.64 13.44 6.40
CA LYS A 51 3.33 14.69 6.05
C LYS A 51 4.78 14.43 5.68
N LYS A 52 5.28 15.20 4.70
CA LYS A 52 6.70 15.15 4.30
C LYS A 52 7.56 16.13 5.09
N PHE A 53 8.74 15.64 5.50
CA PHE A 53 9.82 16.39 6.14
C PHE A 53 11.11 16.11 5.36
N GLY A 54 11.47 16.99 4.42
CA GLY A 54 12.57 16.70 3.50
C GLY A 54 12.37 15.36 2.78
N PRO A 55 13.31 14.42 2.90
CA PRO A 55 13.17 13.09 2.30
C PRO A 55 12.29 12.14 3.10
N TRP A 56 11.95 12.49 4.35
CA TRP A 56 11.15 11.65 5.25
C TRP A 56 9.66 11.86 5.05
N THR A 57 8.90 10.77 5.14
CA THR A 57 7.44 10.78 5.20
C THR A 57 7.02 10.34 6.60
N ALA A 58 6.47 11.27 7.37
CA ALA A 58 5.83 11.00 8.64
C ALA A 58 4.42 10.46 8.43
N GLN A 59 3.99 9.51 9.25
CA GLN A 59 2.66 8.91 9.23
C GLN A 59 2.16 8.72 10.65
N ALA A 60 0.88 9.03 10.86
CA ALA A 60 0.22 8.83 12.12
C ALA A 60 -1.20 8.27 11.90
N SER A 61 -1.58 7.32 12.72
CA SER A 61 -2.95 6.89 12.94
C SER A 61 -3.29 7.08 14.42
N ASP A 62 -4.50 6.76 14.79
CA ASP A 62 -4.95 6.81 16.19
C ASP A 62 -4.17 5.85 17.13
N ASP A 63 -3.48 4.85 16.60
CA ASP A 63 -2.74 3.85 17.37
C ASP A 63 -1.24 3.77 17.02
N LYS A 64 -0.79 4.38 15.91
CA LYS A 64 0.59 4.24 15.41
C LYS A 64 1.15 5.56 14.93
N ALA A 65 2.46 5.72 15.13
CA ALA A 65 3.23 6.84 14.62
C ALA A 65 4.63 6.38 14.18
N GLY A 66 5.12 6.94 13.08
CA GLY A 66 6.43 6.60 12.55
C GLY A 66 6.84 7.48 11.38
N ALA A 67 8.03 7.23 10.88
CA ALA A 67 8.57 7.88 9.70
C ALA A 67 9.30 6.88 8.79
N SER A 68 9.27 7.14 7.49
CA SER A 68 9.99 6.36 6.50
C SER A 68 10.71 7.25 5.51
N GLN A 69 11.84 6.77 5.00
CA GLN A 69 12.56 7.36 3.88
C GLN A 69 12.85 6.26 2.86
N ARG A 70 12.48 6.47 1.60
CA ARG A 70 12.71 5.55 0.49
C ARG A 70 13.86 5.99 -0.38
N ASP A 71 14.31 5.09 -1.24
CA ASP A 71 15.30 5.33 -2.30
C ASP A 71 16.60 5.98 -1.78
N ILE A 72 17.01 5.61 -0.55
CA ILE A 72 18.29 6.07 0.00
C ILE A 72 19.39 5.39 -0.82
N THR A 73 20.09 6.19 -1.61
CA THR A 73 21.20 5.70 -2.44
C THR A 73 22.51 5.66 -1.66
N ALA A 74 23.36 4.71 -1.97
CA ALA A 74 24.68 4.64 -1.36
C ALA A 74 25.51 5.90 -1.69
N VAL A 75 26.33 6.33 -0.73
CA VAL A 75 27.30 7.43 -0.87
C VAL A 75 28.34 7.11 -1.96
N ASN A 76 28.59 5.83 -2.21
CA ASN A 76 29.51 5.30 -3.22
C ASN A 76 28.76 4.53 -4.33
N PRO A 77 27.90 5.16 -5.15
CA PRO A 77 26.98 4.48 -6.07
C PRO A 77 27.68 3.81 -7.24
N LYS A 78 28.99 4.01 -7.44
CA LYS A 78 29.78 3.33 -8.46
C LYS A 78 30.23 1.92 -8.05
N THR A 79 30.35 1.68 -6.75
CA THR A 79 30.81 0.43 -6.16
C THR A 79 29.71 -0.30 -5.39
N CYS A 80 28.61 0.40 -5.12
CA CYS A 80 27.42 -0.12 -4.46
C CYS A 80 26.17 0.17 -5.29
N ASP A 81 25.51 -0.85 -5.74
CA ASP A 81 24.29 -0.85 -6.56
C ASP A 81 23.03 -1.13 -5.73
N LEU A 82 23.11 -0.95 -4.42
CA LEU A 82 22.01 -1.13 -3.49
C LEU A 82 21.32 0.20 -3.18
N THR A 83 20.03 0.12 -2.88
CA THR A 83 19.24 1.19 -2.28
C THR A 83 18.64 0.72 -0.96
N LEU A 84 18.31 1.66 -0.08
CA LEU A 84 17.65 1.36 1.17
C LEU A 84 16.31 2.09 1.25
N GLU A 85 15.33 1.41 1.85
CA GLU A 85 14.23 2.06 2.54
C GLU A 85 14.50 1.96 4.05
N PHE A 86 14.30 3.05 4.77
CA PHE A 86 14.45 3.12 6.22
C PHE A 86 13.11 3.42 6.86
N GLN A 87 12.70 2.62 7.82
CA GLN A 87 11.48 2.82 8.62
C GLN A 87 11.86 2.90 10.09
N VAL A 88 11.21 3.79 10.83
CA VAL A 88 11.44 3.99 12.26
C VAL A 88 10.14 4.41 12.95
N ASN A 89 9.88 3.87 14.14
CA ASN A 89 8.78 4.28 15.01
C ASN A 89 9.22 5.32 16.05
N THR A 90 8.30 5.79 16.87
CA THR A 90 8.57 6.78 17.93
C THR A 90 9.39 6.25 19.08
N ASP A 91 9.53 4.93 19.23
CA ASP A 91 10.42 4.29 20.20
C ASP A 91 11.86 4.13 19.69
N PHE A 92 12.13 4.61 18.46
CA PHE A 92 13.39 4.44 17.72
C PHE A 92 13.71 2.99 17.37
N ASP A 93 12.71 2.12 17.32
CA ASP A 93 12.86 0.83 16.69
C ASP A 93 12.88 1.03 15.17
N ALA A 94 13.97 0.60 14.56
CA ALA A 94 14.20 0.85 13.16
C ALA A 94 14.36 -0.44 12.37
N LYS A 95 13.94 -0.37 11.11
CA LYS A 95 14.02 -1.44 10.12
C LYS A 95 14.51 -0.87 8.81
N ILE A 96 15.38 -1.60 8.13
CA ILE A 96 15.79 -1.27 6.77
C ILE A 96 15.34 -2.36 5.81
N PHE A 97 15.06 -1.95 4.59
CA PHE A 97 14.85 -2.83 3.46
C PHE A 97 15.95 -2.54 2.46
N VAL A 98 16.69 -3.59 2.12
CA VAL A 98 17.81 -3.52 1.18
C VAL A 98 17.33 -4.03 -0.17
N GLU A 99 17.40 -3.20 -1.19
CA GLU A 99 16.97 -3.50 -2.55
C GLU A 99 18.13 -3.38 -3.53
N GLY A 100 18.14 -4.24 -4.56
CA GLY A 100 19.01 -4.08 -5.71
C GLY A 100 18.50 -2.98 -6.64
N ARG A 101 19.40 -2.21 -7.25
CA ARG A 101 19.01 -1.13 -8.17
C ARG A 101 18.39 -1.65 -9.47
N GLU A 102 18.73 -2.85 -9.88
CA GLU A 102 18.16 -3.53 -11.04
C GLU A 102 17.32 -4.73 -10.59
N GLU A 103 16.17 -4.94 -11.22
CA GLU A 103 15.29 -6.06 -10.90
C GLU A 103 16.06 -7.39 -11.04
N GLY A 104 16.07 -8.21 -9.98
CA GLY A 104 16.82 -9.45 -9.90
C GLY A 104 18.33 -9.30 -9.61
N SER A 105 18.82 -8.09 -9.32
CA SER A 105 20.24 -7.81 -9.07
C SER A 105 20.70 -8.17 -7.66
N LEU A 106 19.77 -8.52 -6.76
CA LEU A 106 20.05 -8.92 -5.39
C LEU A 106 19.92 -10.44 -5.27
N PRO A 107 21.01 -11.20 -5.40
CA PRO A 107 20.95 -12.61 -5.05
C PRO A 107 20.75 -12.66 -3.53
N GLU A 108 19.65 -13.20 -3.07
CA GLU A 108 19.41 -13.58 -1.68
C GLU A 108 20.69 -14.17 -1.06
N ALA A 109 21.36 -15.05 -1.79
CA ALA A 109 22.64 -15.65 -1.42
C ALA A 109 23.77 -14.63 -1.15
N LEU A 110 23.68 -13.36 -1.62
CA LEU A 110 24.72 -12.37 -1.38
C LEU A 110 24.57 -11.74 0.01
N LEU A 111 23.34 -11.47 0.47
CA LEU A 111 23.09 -10.82 1.73
C LEU A 111 23.11 -11.79 2.93
N VAL A 112 22.71 -13.03 2.73
CA VAL A 112 22.56 -14.03 3.80
C VAL A 112 23.90 -14.71 4.19
N LYS A 113 25.04 -14.27 3.64
CA LYS A 113 26.35 -14.84 3.99
C LYS A 113 26.75 -14.48 5.43
N PRO A 114 27.24 -15.43 6.23
CA PRO A 114 27.59 -15.20 7.63
C PRO A 114 28.74 -14.21 7.83
N GLU A 115 29.58 -14.00 6.84
CA GLU A 115 30.68 -13.04 6.84
C GLU A 115 30.23 -11.59 6.57
N ASN A 116 29.00 -11.37 6.10
CA ASN A 116 28.49 -10.04 5.87
C ASN A 116 28.20 -9.32 7.19
N ARG A 117 28.51 -8.02 7.23
CA ARG A 117 28.38 -7.20 8.45
C ARG A 117 27.45 -6.03 8.22
N LEU A 118 26.66 -5.74 9.24
CA LEU A 118 25.94 -4.48 9.42
C LEU A 118 26.75 -3.60 10.36
N ILE A 119 27.12 -2.41 9.90
CA ILE A 119 27.95 -1.48 10.66
C ILE A 119 27.19 -0.16 10.76
N ALA A 120 27.04 0.38 11.99
CA ALA A 120 26.51 1.71 12.19
C ALA A 120 27.52 2.57 12.93
N LYS A 121 27.72 3.81 12.43
CA LYS A 121 28.65 4.78 12.99
C LYS A 121 27.92 6.08 13.33
N ASN A 122 28.42 6.76 14.37
CA ASN A 122 27.96 8.11 14.68
C ASN A 122 28.54 9.14 13.70
N ALA A 123 28.10 10.40 13.81
CA ALA A 123 28.60 11.51 12.99
C ALA A 123 30.12 11.74 13.10
N GLY A 124 30.75 11.30 14.17
CA GLY A 124 32.20 11.35 14.38
C GLY A 124 32.98 10.18 13.78
N GLY A 125 32.28 9.23 13.13
CA GLY A 125 32.87 8.05 12.50
C GLY A 125 33.16 6.90 13.48
N THR A 126 32.77 7.01 14.77
CA THR A 126 32.93 5.93 15.75
C THR A 126 31.93 4.80 15.45
N VAL A 127 32.44 3.59 15.36
CA VAL A 127 31.60 2.39 15.19
C VAL A 127 30.86 2.10 16.49
N ILE A 128 29.53 2.06 16.42
CA ILE A 128 28.64 1.74 17.55
C ILE A 128 28.05 0.34 17.38
N VAL A 129 27.78 -0.06 16.14
CA VAL A 129 27.27 -1.39 15.80
C VAL A 129 28.22 -2.04 14.79
N ASP A 130 28.55 -3.29 15.00
CA ASP A 130 29.26 -4.16 14.06
C ASP A 130 28.81 -5.60 14.32
N GLU A 131 27.75 -6.01 13.62
CA GLU A 131 27.10 -7.30 13.81
C GLU A 131 26.95 -8.06 12.47
N ALA A 132 26.61 -9.34 12.54
CA ALA A 132 26.28 -10.10 11.35
C ALA A 132 25.07 -9.47 10.62
N LEU A 133 25.19 -9.19 9.34
CA LEU A 133 24.14 -8.51 8.56
C LEU A 133 22.78 -9.18 8.71
N CYS A 134 22.72 -10.48 8.54
CA CYS A 134 21.51 -11.27 8.66
C CYS A 134 21.34 -11.96 10.04
N GLY A 135 21.95 -11.44 11.09
CA GLY A 135 21.59 -11.86 12.46
C GLY A 135 20.15 -11.54 12.80
N ASN A 136 19.62 -10.46 12.21
CA ASN A 136 18.26 -9.96 12.42
C ASN A 136 17.48 -9.79 11.09
N CYS A 137 17.80 -10.57 10.05
CA CYS A 137 16.97 -10.61 8.84
C CYS A 137 15.65 -11.28 9.16
N THR A 138 14.54 -10.60 8.84
CA THR A 138 13.20 -11.10 9.19
C THR A 138 12.46 -11.66 8.00
N ASP A 139 12.51 -10.97 6.86
CA ASP A 139 11.75 -11.34 5.68
C ASP A 139 12.59 -11.14 4.42
N ILE A 140 12.46 -12.05 3.49
CA ILE A 140 13.08 -11.98 2.18
C ILE A 140 11.95 -11.96 1.16
N TYR A 141 11.82 -10.84 0.47
CA TYR A 141 10.93 -10.66 -0.67
C TYR A 141 11.75 -10.80 -1.96
N ASP A 142 11.14 -11.03 -3.10
CA ASP A 142 11.79 -11.36 -4.38
C ASP A 142 13.17 -10.69 -4.61
N ASP A 143 13.27 -9.36 -4.39
CA ASP A 143 14.48 -8.56 -4.60
C ASP A 143 14.90 -7.74 -3.37
N THR A 144 14.26 -7.96 -2.23
CA THR A 144 14.43 -7.13 -1.05
C THR A 144 14.65 -7.98 0.20
N VAL A 145 15.61 -7.60 1.02
CA VAL A 145 15.83 -8.19 2.35
C VAL A 145 15.50 -7.18 3.43
N SER A 146 14.66 -7.60 4.37
CA SER A 146 14.26 -6.83 5.53
C SER A 146 15.19 -7.14 6.72
N ILE A 147 15.72 -6.10 7.34
CA ILE A 147 16.66 -6.21 8.47
C ILE A 147 16.18 -5.32 9.60
N VAL A 148 15.90 -5.89 10.75
CA VAL A 148 15.65 -5.12 11.97
C VAL A 148 16.98 -4.61 12.50
N LEU A 149 17.10 -3.31 12.74
CA LEU A 149 18.32 -2.75 13.29
C LEU A 149 18.44 -3.13 14.77
N PRO A 150 19.67 -3.41 15.24
CA PRO A 150 19.91 -3.67 16.66
C PRO A 150 19.48 -2.48 17.54
N LEU A 151 18.95 -2.74 18.72
CA LEU A 151 18.54 -1.70 19.69
C LEU A 151 19.68 -0.73 20.04
N SER A 152 20.94 -1.16 19.89
CA SER A 152 22.12 -0.31 20.03
C SER A 152 22.21 0.83 19.00
N THR A 153 21.41 0.83 17.94
CA THR A 153 21.29 1.96 17.01
C THR A 153 20.39 3.08 17.52
N ALA A 154 19.48 2.81 18.45
CA ALA A 154 18.52 3.80 18.96
C ALA A 154 19.18 5.09 19.51
N PRO A 155 20.29 5.05 20.27
CA PRO A 155 20.99 6.28 20.68
C PRO A 155 21.51 7.10 19.50
N LEU A 156 21.97 6.45 18.40
CA LEU A 156 22.40 7.17 17.19
C LEU A 156 21.24 7.94 16.57
N LEU A 157 20.10 7.28 16.44
CA LEU A 157 18.89 7.87 15.86
C LEU A 157 18.35 9.02 16.71
N ARG A 158 18.41 8.87 18.04
CA ARG A 158 17.88 9.84 19.00
C ARG A 158 18.77 11.05 19.21
N ASP A 159 20.08 10.85 19.32
CA ASP A 159 20.99 11.86 19.89
C ASP A 159 21.95 12.47 18.84
N GLU A 160 22.24 11.75 17.76
CA GLU A 160 23.18 12.21 16.73
C GLU A 160 22.50 13.06 15.65
N LYS A 161 23.32 13.84 14.91
CA LYS A 161 22.81 14.61 13.75
C LYS A 161 22.63 13.73 12.51
N SER A 162 23.54 12.79 12.32
CA SER A 162 23.48 11.80 11.27
C SER A 162 24.05 10.47 11.72
N MET A 163 23.66 9.39 11.07
CA MET A 163 24.21 8.06 11.24
C MET A 163 24.69 7.55 9.88
N GLU A 164 25.94 7.05 9.82
CA GLU A 164 26.39 6.26 8.68
C GLU A 164 26.01 4.80 8.91
N LEU A 165 25.23 4.24 7.99
CA LEU A 165 24.95 2.82 7.93
C LEU A 165 25.78 2.20 6.81
N ALA A 166 26.55 1.15 7.11
CA ALA A 166 27.38 0.47 6.13
C ALA A 166 27.06 -1.03 6.09
N LEU A 167 26.91 -1.55 4.88
CA LEU A 167 26.76 -2.98 4.58
C LEU A 167 28.08 -3.48 4.01
N LYS A 168 28.80 -4.26 4.80
CA LYS A 168 30.02 -4.94 4.34
C LYS A 168 29.63 -6.28 3.74
N LEU A 169 29.83 -6.42 2.43
CA LEU A 169 29.43 -7.59 1.69
C LEU A 169 30.66 -8.41 1.27
N SER A 170 30.58 -9.72 1.49
CA SER A 170 31.62 -10.67 1.07
C SER A 170 31.87 -10.59 -0.44
N GLY A 171 33.15 -10.49 -0.81
CA GLY A 171 33.58 -10.38 -2.20
C GLY A 171 33.48 -8.98 -2.81
N LYS A 172 33.03 -7.97 -2.06
CA LYS A 172 33.14 -6.55 -2.45
C LYS A 172 34.38 -5.92 -1.80
N ASN A 173 35.04 -5.02 -2.53
CA ASN A 173 36.25 -4.34 -2.04
C ASN A 173 35.93 -3.14 -1.15
N GLU A 174 34.71 -2.60 -1.27
CA GLU A 174 34.23 -1.44 -0.50
C GLU A 174 32.88 -1.75 0.13
N ASP A 175 32.66 -1.20 1.32
CA ASP A 175 31.36 -1.29 1.99
C ASP A 175 30.33 -0.39 1.29
N CYS A 176 29.09 -0.83 1.18
CA CYS A 176 27.97 0.00 0.76
C CYS A 176 27.61 0.92 1.93
N ARG A 177 27.78 2.23 1.75
CA ARG A 177 27.58 3.23 2.82
C ARG A 177 26.37 4.12 2.51
N PHE A 178 25.55 4.35 3.51
CA PHE A 178 24.35 5.16 3.45
C PHE A 178 24.36 6.18 4.58
N GLU A 179 24.00 7.41 4.31
CA GLU A 179 23.89 8.47 5.29
C GLU A 179 22.43 8.72 5.65
N ILE A 180 22.12 8.68 6.92
CA ILE A 180 20.77 8.87 7.47
C ILE A 180 20.75 10.21 8.21
N ASP A 181 19.90 11.13 7.76
CA ASP A 181 19.66 12.42 8.44
C ASP A 181 18.72 12.20 9.64
N CYS A 182 19.32 12.10 10.81
CA CYS A 182 18.60 11.89 12.06
C CYS A 182 17.89 13.16 12.55
N VAL A 183 18.28 14.36 12.12
CA VAL A 183 17.63 15.62 12.55
C VAL A 183 16.25 15.73 11.91
N THR A 184 16.18 15.62 10.59
CA THR A 184 14.91 15.70 9.87
C THR A 184 14.00 14.49 10.18
N MET A 185 14.62 13.32 10.41
CA MET A 185 13.91 12.13 10.88
C MET A 185 13.15 12.40 12.18
N ARG A 186 13.84 12.96 13.20
CA ARG A 186 13.22 13.29 14.49
C ARG A 186 12.09 14.31 14.35
N GLN A 187 12.24 15.35 13.51
CA GLN A 187 11.16 16.29 13.22
C GLN A 187 9.92 15.59 12.63
N ALA A 188 10.15 14.58 11.80
CA ALA A 188 9.07 13.75 11.26
C ALA A 188 8.40 12.90 12.35
N LEU A 189 9.19 12.30 13.24
CA LEU A 189 8.69 11.49 14.37
C LEU A 189 7.94 12.34 15.40
N ASP A 190 8.46 13.50 15.78
CA ASP A 190 7.81 14.43 16.72
C ASP A 190 6.42 14.84 16.21
N TRP A 191 6.34 15.17 14.92
CA TRP A 191 5.05 15.47 14.28
C TRP A 191 4.13 14.24 14.28
N ALA A 192 4.64 13.05 13.94
CA ALA A 192 3.82 11.85 13.88
C ALA A 192 3.25 11.47 15.25
N GLU A 193 4.04 11.64 16.31
CA GLU A 193 3.62 11.39 17.68
C GLU A 193 2.51 12.36 18.13
N GLU A 194 2.71 13.67 17.89
CA GLU A 194 1.69 14.70 18.18
C GLU A 194 0.38 14.41 17.44
N ARG A 195 0.47 13.98 16.17
CA ARG A 195 -0.73 13.67 15.38
C ARG A 195 -1.41 12.39 15.82
N ARG A 196 -0.68 11.35 16.20
CA ARG A 196 -1.24 10.12 16.78
C ARG A 196 -2.11 10.45 17.99
N ASP A 197 -1.59 11.23 18.91
CA ASP A 197 -2.31 11.60 20.13
C ASP A 197 -3.58 12.41 19.82
N ALA A 198 -3.49 13.36 18.88
CA ALA A 198 -4.64 14.14 18.41
C ALA A 198 -5.67 13.28 17.65
N LEU A 199 -5.23 12.29 16.89
CA LEU A 199 -6.12 11.38 16.18
C LEU A 199 -6.80 10.39 17.13
N ALA A 200 -6.10 9.92 18.16
CA ALA A 200 -6.69 9.11 19.23
C ALA A 200 -7.81 9.87 19.96
N GLU A 201 -7.59 11.15 20.29
CA GLU A 201 -8.62 12.00 20.90
C GLU A 201 -9.84 12.19 19.98
N LYS A 202 -9.60 12.45 18.68
CA LYS A 202 -10.69 12.55 17.69
C LYS A 202 -11.48 11.26 17.56
N ARG A 203 -10.82 10.11 17.56
CA ARG A 203 -11.48 8.81 17.54
C ARG A 203 -12.37 8.63 18.77
N ASP A 204 -11.85 8.94 19.96
CA ASP A 204 -12.59 8.81 21.22
C ASP A 204 -13.82 9.72 21.27
N ASN A 205 -13.77 10.85 20.56
CA ASN A 205 -14.88 11.77 20.38
C ASN A 205 -15.82 11.41 19.21
N ASN A 206 -15.56 10.32 18.49
CA ASN A 206 -16.26 9.93 17.26
C ASN A 206 -16.17 10.98 16.13
N GLU A 207 -15.10 11.75 16.06
CA GLU A 207 -14.84 12.75 15.02
C GLU A 207 -14.11 12.17 13.81
N CYS A 208 -13.52 10.99 13.96
CA CYS A 208 -12.92 10.21 12.89
C CYS A 208 -13.02 8.72 13.20
N THR A 209 -12.91 7.88 12.17
CA THR A 209 -12.86 6.43 12.30
C THR A 209 -11.43 5.93 12.15
N SER A 210 -11.05 4.93 12.95
CA SER A 210 -9.76 4.25 12.74
C SER A 210 -9.66 3.79 11.28
N PRO A 211 -8.46 3.84 10.66
CA PRO A 211 -8.28 3.42 9.27
C PRO A 211 -8.48 1.90 9.10
N GLU A 212 -9.62 1.40 9.57
CA GLU A 212 -10.05 0.01 9.41
C GLU A 212 -10.62 -0.25 8.02
N GLY A 213 -11.03 0.81 7.31
CA GLY A 213 -11.72 0.74 6.04
C GLY A 213 -10.81 0.31 4.88
N CYS A 214 -11.11 -0.83 4.29
CA CYS A 214 -10.64 -1.15 2.95
C CYS A 214 -11.62 -0.58 1.93
N PHE A 215 -11.69 0.76 1.75
CA PHE A 215 -12.70 1.47 0.94
C PHE A 215 -13.11 0.76 -0.35
N ILE A 216 -12.14 0.49 -1.23
CA ILE A 216 -12.42 -0.18 -2.51
C ILE A 216 -12.85 -1.62 -2.28
N THR A 217 -12.25 -2.32 -1.31
CA THR A 217 -12.61 -3.70 -0.99
C THR A 217 -14.03 -3.76 -0.41
N THR A 218 -14.37 -2.86 0.51
CA THR A 218 -15.71 -2.73 1.08
C THR A 218 -16.73 -2.46 -0.03
N ALA A 219 -16.49 -1.44 -0.88
CA ALA A 219 -17.39 -1.15 -2.01
C ALA A 219 -17.53 -2.32 -2.99
N CYS A 220 -16.45 -3.09 -3.22
CA CYS A 220 -16.53 -4.29 -4.05
C CYS A 220 -17.36 -5.41 -3.40
N CYS A 221 -17.22 -5.57 -2.07
CA CYS A 221 -17.98 -6.56 -1.31
C CYS A 221 -19.47 -6.18 -1.22
N GLU A 222 -19.79 -4.90 -1.03
CA GLU A 222 -21.16 -4.37 -1.05
C GLU A 222 -21.89 -4.68 -2.37
N VAL A 223 -21.24 -4.45 -3.51
CA VAL A 223 -21.82 -4.76 -4.85
C VAL A 223 -22.10 -6.26 -5.01
N LEU A 224 -21.36 -7.11 -4.28
CA LEU A 224 -21.58 -8.56 -4.25
C LEU A 224 -22.61 -9.00 -3.20
N GLY A 225 -23.11 -8.08 -2.37
CA GLY A 225 -24.00 -8.38 -1.24
C GLY A 225 -23.27 -9.13 -0.12
N LEU A 226 -21.96 -8.93 0.04
CA LEU A 226 -21.15 -9.53 1.09
C LEU A 226 -21.08 -8.58 2.29
N ASP A 227 -21.13 -9.14 3.48
CA ASP A 227 -21.05 -8.40 4.73
C ASP A 227 -19.64 -7.81 5.00
N ASP A 228 -19.52 -6.81 5.86
CA ASP A 228 -18.26 -6.14 6.21
C ASP A 228 -17.26 -7.06 6.94
N ASP A 229 -17.72 -8.19 7.46
CA ASP A 229 -16.89 -9.25 8.03
C ASP A 229 -16.61 -10.42 7.06
N CYS A 230 -16.84 -10.24 5.75
CA CYS A 230 -16.58 -11.25 4.74
C CYS A 230 -15.11 -11.72 4.72
N PHE A 231 -14.88 -12.85 4.07
CA PHE A 231 -13.55 -13.47 3.99
C PHE A 231 -12.48 -12.52 3.47
N GLU A 232 -12.77 -11.77 2.41
CA GLU A 232 -11.85 -10.86 1.74
C GLU A 232 -11.44 -9.72 2.67
N LEU A 233 -12.41 -9.05 3.29
CA LEU A 233 -12.17 -7.91 4.19
C LEU A 233 -11.37 -8.34 5.41
N ARG A 234 -11.79 -9.40 6.12
CA ARG A 234 -11.04 -9.90 7.28
C ARG A 234 -9.60 -10.31 6.92
N THR A 235 -9.42 -10.96 5.77
CA THR A 235 -8.10 -11.45 5.36
C THR A 235 -7.19 -10.30 4.95
N LEU A 236 -7.69 -9.33 4.16
CA LEU A 236 -6.90 -8.21 3.68
C LEU A 236 -6.63 -7.16 4.78
N ARG A 237 -7.57 -6.93 5.71
CA ARG A 237 -7.31 -6.10 6.90
C ARG A 237 -6.17 -6.69 7.72
N ARG A 238 -6.24 -7.98 8.06
CA ARG A 238 -5.16 -8.66 8.78
C ARG A 238 -3.84 -8.63 8.01
N TYR A 239 -3.87 -8.91 6.70
CA TYR A 239 -2.68 -8.85 5.86
C TYR A 239 -2.07 -7.44 5.85
N ARG A 240 -2.87 -6.38 5.72
CA ARG A 240 -2.43 -5.00 5.80
C ARG A 240 -1.70 -4.72 7.12
N ASP A 241 -2.30 -5.11 8.25
CA ASP A 241 -1.84 -4.74 9.59
C ASP A 241 -0.63 -5.57 10.06
N GLU A 242 -0.58 -6.84 9.68
CA GLU A 242 0.45 -7.77 10.15
C GLU A 242 1.64 -7.90 9.19
N VAL A 243 1.40 -7.77 7.87
CA VAL A 243 2.39 -8.07 6.83
C VAL A 243 2.70 -6.84 5.98
N LEU A 244 1.69 -6.26 5.32
CA LEU A 244 1.89 -5.19 4.35
C LEU A 244 2.56 -3.96 4.96
N VAL A 245 2.14 -3.53 6.15
CA VAL A 245 2.74 -2.39 6.85
C VAL A 245 4.23 -2.56 7.11
N LYS A 246 4.69 -3.81 7.22
CA LYS A 246 6.10 -4.16 7.48
C LYS A 246 6.88 -4.46 6.20
N ALA A 247 6.20 -4.54 5.06
CA ALA A 247 6.82 -4.82 3.77
C ALA A 247 7.51 -3.57 3.21
N PRO A 248 8.54 -3.73 2.33
CA PRO A 248 9.15 -2.62 1.63
C PRO A 248 8.11 -1.79 0.90
N GLY A 249 8.09 -0.46 1.12
CA GLY A 249 7.10 0.43 0.54
C GLY A 249 5.65 0.18 0.95
N GLY A 250 5.40 -0.77 1.84
CA GLY A 250 4.05 -1.14 2.26
C GLY A 250 3.33 0.00 2.97
N ALA A 251 3.99 0.66 3.92
CA ALA A 251 3.43 1.81 4.63
C ALA A 251 3.04 2.94 3.67
N ASP A 252 3.91 3.28 2.69
CA ASP A 252 3.60 4.29 1.67
C ASP A 252 2.48 3.85 0.72
N ALA A 253 2.42 2.57 0.37
CA ALA A 253 1.34 2.03 -0.46
C ALA A 253 -0.01 2.13 0.27
N ILE A 254 -0.03 1.84 1.57
CA ILE A 254 -1.19 2.03 2.44
C ILE A 254 -1.58 3.50 2.47
N ALA A 255 -0.64 4.42 2.77
CA ALA A 255 -0.90 5.86 2.81
C ALA A 255 -1.45 6.39 1.49
N ARG A 256 -0.85 6.00 0.36
CA ARG A 256 -1.35 6.37 -0.97
C ARG A 256 -2.76 5.83 -1.24
N TYR A 257 -3.02 4.59 -0.85
CA TYR A 257 -4.33 3.99 -0.99
C TYR A 257 -5.40 4.79 -0.23
N TYR A 258 -5.15 5.10 1.05
CA TYR A 258 -6.09 5.87 1.87
C TYR A 258 -6.31 7.29 1.37
N ALA A 259 -5.28 7.93 0.84
CA ALA A 259 -5.41 9.28 0.26
C ALA A 259 -6.24 9.29 -1.04
N LEU A 260 -6.25 8.20 -1.80
CA LEU A 260 -6.82 8.13 -3.15
C LEU A 260 -8.17 7.40 -3.20
N ALA A 261 -8.32 6.32 -2.44
CA ALA A 261 -9.47 5.43 -2.54
C ALA A 261 -10.84 6.13 -2.34
N PRO A 262 -11.03 7.03 -1.36
CA PRO A 262 -12.29 7.76 -1.19
C PRO A 262 -12.65 8.60 -2.41
N ARG A 263 -11.67 9.35 -2.97
CA ARG A 263 -11.88 10.22 -4.14
C ARG A 263 -12.20 9.41 -5.39
N ILE A 264 -11.47 8.30 -5.57
CA ILE A 264 -11.69 7.39 -6.72
C ILE A 264 -13.08 6.79 -6.63
N LEU A 265 -13.49 6.34 -5.44
CA LEU A 265 -14.81 5.75 -5.23
C LEU A 265 -15.93 6.75 -5.48
N ALA A 266 -15.84 7.96 -4.90
CA ALA A 266 -16.79 9.04 -5.14
C ALA A 266 -16.89 9.38 -6.63
N ARG A 267 -15.74 9.53 -7.32
CA ARG A 267 -15.70 9.81 -8.75
C ARG A 267 -16.28 8.66 -9.58
N LEU A 268 -15.97 7.42 -9.22
CA LEU A 268 -16.49 6.24 -9.90
C LEU A 268 -18.01 6.20 -9.83
N ARG A 269 -18.58 6.48 -8.65
CA ARG A 269 -20.04 6.54 -8.45
C ARG A 269 -20.66 7.69 -9.23
N ALA A 270 -20.01 8.86 -9.28
CA ALA A 270 -20.54 10.06 -9.94
C ALA A 270 -20.45 10.02 -11.49
N THR A 271 -19.40 9.43 -12.05
CA THR A 271 -19.09 9.55 -13.50
C THR A 271 -19.25 8.27 -14.30
N SER A 272 -19.30 7.12 -13.64
CA SER A 272 -19.43 5.84 -14.35
C SER A 272 -20.90 5.49 -14.65
N GLN A 273 -21.18 5.17 -15.89
CA GLN A 273 -22.52 4.64 -16.26
C GLN A 273 -22.81 3.26 -15.64
N ARG A 274 -21.81 2.55 -15.16
CA ARG A 274 -21.90 1.22 -14.57
C ARG A 274 -20.83 1.02 -13.49
N PRO A 275 -20.94 1.73 -12.36
CA PRO A 275 -19.95 1.66 -11.28
C PRO A 275 -19.76 0.23 -10.77
N ASP A 276 -20.85 -0.52 -10.63
CA ASP A 276 -20.83 -1.91 -10.14
C ASP A 276 -19.97 -2.83 -11.02
N ARG A 277 -20.02 -2.68 -12.34
CA ARG A 277 -19.16 -3.49 -13.23
C ARG A 277 -17.69 -3.20 -13.07
N THR A 278 -17.36 -1.94 -12.81
CA THR A 278 -15.96 -1.54 -12.55
C THR A 278 -15.51 -2.13 -11.24
N LEU A 279 -16.29 -2.02 -10.17
CA LEU A 279 -16.01 -2.61 -8.86
C LEU A 279 -15.90 -4.14 -8.94
N LEU A 280 -16.79 -4.82 -9.67
CA LEU A 280 -16.69 -6.26 -9.92
C LEU A 280 -15.40 -6.64 -10.67
N SER A 281 -14.95 -5.81 -11.61
CA SER A 281 -13.69 -6.04 -12.32
C SER A 281 -12.48 -5.89 -11.39
N ILE A 282 -12.50 -4.88 -10.51
CA ILE A 282 -11.46 -4.68 -9.49
C ILE A 282 -11.45 -5.86 -8.52
N TYR A 283 -12.61 -6.27 -8.04
CA TYR A 283 -12.75 -7.42 -7.17
C TYR A 283 -12.13 -8.69 -7.78
N ALA A 284 -12.53 -9.04 -8.99
CA ALA A 284 -12.09 -10.27 -9.65
C ALA A 284 -10.59 -10.24 -9.99
N ARG A 285 -10.04 -9.07 -10.32
CA ARG A 285 -8.66 -8.93 -10.78
C ARG A 285 -7.65 -8.77 -9.65
N TYR A 286 -8.05 -8.11 -8.55
CA TYR A 286 -7.12 -7.72 -7.48
C TYR A 286 -7.56 -8.23 -6.11
N ILE A 287 -8.80 -7.94 -5.67
CA ILE A 287 -9.24 -8.18 -4.29
C ILE A 287 -9.25 -9.67 -3.96
N LEU A 288 -10.01 -10.46 -4.70
CA LEU A 288 -10.11 -11.91 -4.45
C LEU A 288 -8.77 -12.63 -4.61
N PRO A 289 -7.97 -12.40 -5.67
CA PRO A 289 -6.64 -13.01 -5.77
C PRO A 289 -5.69 -12.60 -4.65
N ALA A 290 -5.71 -11.31 -4.22
CA ALA A 290 -4.89 -10.85 -3.11
C ALA A 290 -5.30 -11.50 -1.77
N ALA A 291 -6.60 -11.60 -1.50
CA ALA A 291 -7.10 -12.26 -0.30
C ALA A 291 -6.73 -13.76 -0.27
N LEU A 292 -6.83 -14.45 -1.41
CA LEU A 292 -6.41 -15.86 -1.52
C LEU A 292 -4.90 -16.00 -1.33
N ALA A 293 -4.09 -15.15 -1.95
CA ALA A 293 -2.64 -15.16 -1.79
C ALA A 293 -2.24 -14.92 -0.32
N ALA A 294 -2.81 -13.89 0.33
CA ALA A 294 -2.58 -13.60 1.74
C ALA A 294 -3.01 -14.77 2.64
N LYS A 295 -4.13 -15.40 2.36
CA LYS A 295 -4.60 -16.56 3.12
C LYS A 295 -3.68 -17.77 3.02
N LEU A 296 -3.03 -17.93 1.86
CA LEU A 296 -2.09 -19.03 1.60
C LEU A 296 -0.66 -18.71 2.06
N GLY A 297 -0.41 -17.54 2.67
CA GLY A 297 0.93 -17.10 3.08
C GLY A 297 1.85 -16.74 1.91
N LEU A 298 1.26 -16.44 0.73
CA LEU A 298 1.99 -16.00 -0.46
C LEU A 298 2.13 -14.47 -0.43
N ASP A 299 2.81 -13.96 0.59
CA ASP A 299 2.85 -12.54 0.95
C ASP A 299 3.38 -11.65 -0.17
N ALA A 300 4.44 -12.05 -0.86
CA ALA A 300 4.98 -11.34 -2.02
C ALA A 300 3.96 -11.23 -3.16
N SER A 301 3.15 -12.25 -3.39
CA SER A 301 2.10 -12.22 -4.42
C SER A 301 0.93 -11.33 -4.01
N ALA A 302 0.53 -11.37 -2.73
CA ALA A 302 -0.49 -10.48 -2.18
C ALA A 302 -0.05 -9.02 -2.28
N TYR A 303 1.21 -8.72 -1.94
CA TYR A 303 1.82 -7.40 -2.05
C TYR A 303 1.78 -6.86 -3.49
N ARG A 304 2.27 -7.64 -4.45
CA ARG A 304 2.25 -7.24 -5.87
C ARG A 304 0.84 -6.95 -6.39
N LEU A 305 -0.14 -7.74 -5.98
CA LEU A 305 -1.55 -7.52 -6.36
C LEU A 305 -2.09 -6.24 -5.75
N TYR A 306 -1.74 -5.96 -4.49
CA TYR A 306 -2.13 -4.73 -3.80
C TYR A 306 -1.53 -3.49 -4.47
N VAL A 307 -0.21 -3.47 -4.71
CA VAL A 307 0.47 -2.35 -5.38
C VAL A 307 -0.09 -2.11 -6.77
N ARG A 308 -0.25 -3.17 -7.58
CA ARG A 308 -0.86 -3.05 -8.92
C ARG A 308 -2.29 -2.52 -8.90
N MET A 309 -3.06 -2.86 -7.87
CA MET A 309 -4.39 -2.28 -7.67
C MET A 309 -4.29 -0.77 -7.43
N VAL A 310 -3.42 -0.34 -6.53
CA VAL A 310 -3.22 1.08 -6.22
C VAL A 310 -2.75 1.84 -7.47
N ASP A 311 -1.80 1.31 -8.21
CA ASP A 311 -1.28 1.91 -9.44
C ASP A 311 -2.37 2.01 -10.53
N ALA A 312 -3.15 0.95 -10.74
CA ALA A 312 -4.26 0.97 -11.69
C ALA A 312 -5.34 2.00 -11.32
N LEU A 313 -5.60 2.19 -10.02
CA LEU A 313 -6.50 3.22 -9.53
C LEU A 313 -5.95 4.63 -9.79
N MET A 314 -4.64 4.86 -9.64
CA MET A 314 -3.99 6.14 -9.95
C MET A 314 -4.03 6.46 -11.45
N GLU A 315 -3.76 5.49 -12.32
CA GLU A 315 -3.85 5.65 -13.77
C GLU A 315 -5.27 6.04 -14.22
N HIS A 316 -6.29 5.50 -13.57
CA HIS A 316 -7.67 5.89 -13.81
C HIS A 316 -7.96 7.34 -13.43
N GLU A 317 -7.26 7.89 -12.46
CA GLU A 317 -7.40 9.28 -12.05
C GLU A 317 -6.68 10.24 -13.02
N THR A 318 -5.47 9.90 -13.49
CA THR A 318 -4.64 10.75 -14.34
C THR A 318 -5.07 10.78 -15.80
N ASN A 319 -5.58 9.69 -16.36
CA ASN A 319 -5.95 9.58 -17.78
C ASN A 319 -7.31 10.22 -18.15
N ARG A 320 -8.03 10.81 -17.19
CA ARG A 320 -9.35 11.41 -17.39
C ARG A 320 -9.49 12.82 -16.80
N GLY A 321 -8.35 13.45 -16.41
CA GLY A 321 -8.26 14.83 -15.90
C GLY A 321 -8.12 15.90 -16.98
#